data_fd58079918aa30f09eda4ec4b54c6496
#
_entry.id   fd58079918aa30f09eda4ec4b54c6496
#
_cell.length_a   1.000
_cell.length_b   1.000
_cell.length_c   1.000
_cell.angle_alpha   90.00
_cell.angle_beta   90.00
_cell.angle_gamma   90.00
#
_symmetry.space_group_name_H-M   'P 1'
#
loop_
_entity.id
_entity.type
_entity.pdbx_description
1 polymer ?
#
loop_
_entity_poly.entity_id
_entity_poly.type
_entity_poly.pdbx_seq_one_letter_code
_entity_poly.pdbx_strand_id
1 'polypeptide(L)'
;MHTTTHTRLRQLGGADLALSILKGVSFALLVCLITMVLPNELGKTLHSIVIGGAAGVYCGNSLSIDQKPYPIRLIIHSTSFMLFATLSLFGVFHPYLLGVAWFCHGCYDLLCYYCVIPSNIQAWYMITCASTDIALAIFIFCWY
;
A
#
# COMPACT_ATOMS: atom_id res chain seq x y z
N MET A 1 16.36 -16.90 28.43
CA MET A 1 15.09 -16.22 28.72
C MET A 1 15.01 -15.03 27.78
N HIS A 2 14.43 -15.20 26.60
CA HIS A 2 14.26 -14.12 25.62
C HIS A 2 12.94 -13.43 25.93
N THR A 3 13.01 -12.27 26.56
CA THR A 3 11.88 -11.34 26.65
C THR A 3 11.55 -10.87 25.25
N THR A 4 10.56 -11.48 24.63
CA THR A 4 9.88 -10.95 23.45
C THR A 4 9.27 -9.60 23.86
N THR A 5 9.98 -8.54 23.57
CA THR A 5 9.40 -7.19 23.55
C THR A 5 8.35 -7.19 22.44
N HIS A 6 7.14 -7.62 22.78
CA HIS A 6 5.96 -7.30 21.98
C HIS A 6 5.92 -5.77 21.91
N THR A 7 6.36 -5.23 20.80
CA THR A 7 6.13 -3.84 20.45
C THR A 7 4.61 -3.70 20.44
N ARG A 8 4.05 -3.22 21.57
CA ARG A 8 2.63 -2.85 21.62
C ARG A 8 2.43 -1.88 20.48
N LEU A 9 1.61 -2.29 19.53
CA LEU A 9 1.12 -1.39 18.51
C LEU A 9 0.62 -0.14 19.19
N ARG A 10 1.23 0.96 18.85
CA ARG A 10 0.70 2.26 19.17
C ARG A 10 -0.51 2.44 18.27
N GLN A 11 -1.67 1.97 18.71
CA GLN A 11 -2.92 2.27 18.02
C GLN A 11 -3.02 3.80 17.94
N LEU A 12 -3.28 4.28 16.74
CA LEU A 12 -3.47 5.72 16.55
C LEU A 12 -4.67 6.18 17.39
N GLY A 13 -4.53 7.31 18.07
CA GLY A 13 -5.66 7.99 18.67
C GLY A 13 -6.68 8.38 17.60
N GLY A 14 -7.94 8.58 17.98
CA GLY A 14 -9.00 8.86 17.02
C GLY A 14 -8.71 10.04 16.08
N ALA A 15 -8.09 11.11 16.60
CA ALA A 15 -7.69 12.27 15.79
C ALA A 15 -6.57 11.95 14.81
N ASP A 16 -5.55 11.18 15.21
CA ASP A 16 -4.45 10.78 14.34
C ASP A 16 -4.92 9.81 13.26
N LEU A 17 -5.85 8.93 13.60
CA LEU A 17 -6.49 8.02 12.67
C LEU A 17 -7.26 8.80 11.59
N ALA A 18 -8.13 9.72 12.01
CA ALA A 18 -8.90 10.56 11.10
C ALA A 18 -7.99 11.39 10.17
N LEU A 19 -6.93 11.97 10.73
CA LEU A 19 -5.95 12.75 9.96
C LEU A 19 -5.21 11.86 8.93
N SER A 20 -4.86 10.64 9.30
CA SER A 20 -4.19 9.70 8.38
C SER A 20 -5.11 9.29 7.23
N ILE A 21 -6.39 9.02 7.51
CA ILE A 21 -7.40 8.73 6.49
C ILE A 21 -7.58 9.95 5.57
N LEU A 22 -7.72 11.14 6.13
CA LEU A 22 -7.89 12.37 5.35
C LEU A 22 -6.72 12.61 4.41
N LYS A 23 -5.48 12.42 4.88
CA LYS A 23 -4.28 12.52 4.03
C LYS A 23 -4.32 11.52 2.87
N GLY A 24 -4.68 10.26 3.15
CA GLY A 24 -4.76 9.23 2.13
C GLY A 24 -5.82 9.52 1.08
N VAL A 25 -7.03 9.88 1.51
CA VAL A 25 -8.12 10.25 0.58
C VAL A 25 -7.75 11.50 -0.23
N SER A 26 -7.13 12.52 0.39
CA SER A 26 -6.68 13.72 -0.34
C SER A 26 -5.64 13.39 -1.40
N PHE A 27 -4.69 12.50 -1.09
CA PHE A 27 -3.71 12.04 -2.07
C PHE A 27 -4.36 11.25 -3.21
N ALA A 28 -5.30 10.36 -2.89
CA ALA A 28 -6.07 9.63 -3.90
C ALA A 28 -6.84 10.57 -4.83
N LEU A 29 -7.51 11.58 -4.29
CA LEU A 29 -8.21 12.59 -5.09
C LEU A 29 -7.26 13.34 -6.04
N LEU A 30 -6.07 13.70 -5.58
CA LEU A 30 -5.06 14.32 -6.43
C LEU A 30 -4.66 13.39 -7.59
N VAL A 31 -4.41 12.12 -7.31
CA VAL A 31 -4.07 11.13 -8.35
C VAL A 31 -5.23 10.93 -9.32
N CYS A 32 -6.47 10.87 -8.84
CA CYS A 32 -7.66 10.78 -9.69
C CYS A 32 -7.77 11.99 -10.63
N LEU A 33 -7.61 13.21 -10.11
CA LEU A 33 -7.66 14.43 -10.92
C LEU A 33 -6.58 14.43 -12.01
N ILE A 34 -5.36 14.04 -11.67
CA ILE A 34 -4.28 13.88 -12.65
C ILE A 34 -4.67 12.85 -13.71
N THR A 35 -5.19 11.70 -13.29
CA THR A 35 -5.59 10.61 -14.20
C THR A 35 -6.68 11.06 -15.17
N MET A 36 -7.65 11.85 -14.72
CA MET A 36 -8.74 12.35 -15.56
C MET A 36 -8.30 13.27 -16.70
N VAL A 37 -7.17 13.95 -16.55
CA VAL A 37 -6.62 14.85 -17.60
C VAL A 37 -5.59 14.15 -18.49
N LEU A 38 -5.14 12.96 -18.13
CA LEU A 38 -4.18 12.20 -18.91
C LEU A 38 -4.89 11.31 -19.97
N PRO A 39 -4.23 11.01 -21.10
CA PRO A 39 -4.66 9.93 -21.97
C PRO A 39 -4.80 8.60 -21.20
N ASN A 40 -5.82 7.81 -21.50
CA ASN A 40 -6.15 6.58 -20.76
C ASN A 40 -4.94 5.65 -20.53
N GLU A 41 -4.10 5.45 -21.54
CA GLU A 41 -2.93 4.58 -21.42
C GLU A 41 -1.89 5.13 -20.45
N LEU A 42 -1.72 6.46 -20.44
CA LEU A 42 -0.80 7.12 -19.52
C LEU A 42 -1.34 7.12 -18.09
N GLY A 43 -2.66 7.29 -17.93
CA GLY A 43 -3.32 7.17 -16.63
C GLY A 43 -3.15 5.78 -16.01
N LYS A 44 -3.39 4.69 -16.78
CA LYS A 44 -3.15 3.32 -16.34
C LYS A 44 -1.70 3.08 -15.96
N THR A 45 -0.77 3.58 -16.78
CA THR A 45 0.67 3.47 -16.52
C THR A 45 1.06 4.19 -15.22
N LEU A 46 0.51 5.39 -14.98
CA LEU A 46 0.73 6.13 -13.74
C LEU A 46 0.30 5.29 -12.52
N HIS A 47 -0.92 4.74 -12.54
CA HIS A 47 -1.41 3.88 -11.46
C HIS A 47 -0.53 2.65 -11.26
N SER A 48 -0.05 2.03 -12.32
CA SER A 48 0.84 0.87 -12.27
C SER A 48 2.17 1.21 -11.58
N ILE A 49 2.77 2.36 -11.93
CA ILE A 49 4.04 2.81 -11.33
C ILE A 49 3.85 3.13 -9.85
N VAL A 50 2.77 3.82 -9.50
CA VAL A 50 2.53 4.25 -8.11
C VAL A 50 2.32 3.05 -7.19
N ILE A 51 1.50 2.06 -7.58
CA ILE A 51 1.30 0.87 -6.76
C ILE A 51 2.55 -0.01 -6.67
N GLY A 52 3.32 -0.12 -7.75
CA GLY A 52 4.62 -0.81 -7.72
C GLY A 52 5.58 -0.16 -6.74
N GLY A 53 5.64 1.19 -6.73
CA GLY A 53 6.41 1.97 -5.76
C GLY A 53 5.94 1.76 -4.32
N ALA A 54 4.63 1.83 -4.08
CA ALA A 54 4.03 1.62 -2.75
C ALA A 54 4.37 0.23 -2.18
N ALA A 55 4.19 -0.83 -2.99
CA ALA A 55 4.56 -2.18 -2.59
C ALA A 55 6.08 -2.33 -2.33
N GLY A 56 6.91 -1.59 -3.06
CA GLY A 56 8.37 -1.56 -2.90
C GLY A 56 8.81 -0.99 -1.55
N VAL A 57 8.04 -0.10 -0.92
CA VAL A 57 8.35 0.47 0.40
C VAL A 57 8.47 -0.62 1.47
N TYR A 58 7.57 -1.60 1.50
CA TYR A 58 7.61 -2.71 2.46
C TYR A 58 8.83 -3.60 2.25
N CYS A 59 9.15 -3.91 1.00
CA CYS A 59 10.34 -4.69 0.65
C CYS A 59 11.62 -3.94 1.06
N GLY A 60 11.75 -2.66 0.69
CA GLY A 60 12.90 -1.82 1.03
C GLY A 60 13.08 -1.67 2.53
N ASN A 61 11.98 -1.44 3.28
CA ASN A 61 12.05 -1.35 4.75
C ASN A 61 12.49 -2.68 5.41
N SER A 62 12.17 -3.82 4.79
CA SER A 62 12.60 -5.14 5.28
C SER A 62 14.09 -5.42 5.06
N LEU A 63 14.71 -4.70 4.13
CA LEU A 63 16.14 -4.76 3.83
C LEU A 63 16.96 -3.75 4.64
N SER A 64 16.33 -2.88 5.41
CA SER A 64 17.03 -1.84 6.19
C SER A 64 18.00 -2.46 7.20
N ILE A 65 19.23 -1.94 7.20
CA ILE A 65 20.38 -2.48 7.97
C ILE A 65 20.17 -2.36 9.48
N ASP A 66 19.39 -1.40 9.93
CA ASP A 66 19.16 -1.13 11.37
C ASP A 66 18.25 -2.18 12.04
N GLN A 67 17.74 -3.12 11.28
CA GLN A 67 16.81 -4.12 11.79
C GLN A 67 17.38 -5.52 11.61
N LYS A 68 17.42 -6.30 12.71
CA LYS A 68 17.76 -7.72 12.62
C LYS A 68 16.90 -8.37 11.52
N PRO A 69 17.52 -8.97 10.51
CA PRO A 69 16.76 -9.57 9.42
C PRO A 69 15.93 -10.73 9.97
N TYR A 70 14.62 -10.55 10.04
CA TYR A 70 13.70 -11.66 10.19
C TYR A 70 13.46 -12.22 8.79
N PRO A 71 14.03 -13.38 8.43
CA PRO A 71 13.97 -13.92 7.07
C PRO A 71 12.53 -14.09 6.60
N ILE A 72 11.64 -14.48 7.50
CA ILE A 72 10.21 -14.64 7.17
C ILE A 72 9.56 -13.31 6.76
N ARG A 73 9.92 -12.19 7.41
CA ARG A 73 9.39 -10.86 7.06
C ARG A 73 9.87 -10.44 5.67
N LEU A 74 11.16 -10.64 5.38
CA LEU A 74 11.72 -10.33 4.07
C LEU A 74 11.03 -11.18 2.97
N ILE A 75 10.84 -12.47 3.20
CA ILE A 75 10.15 -13.36 2.26
C ILE A 75 8.71 -12.85 2.00
N ILE A 76 7.95 -12.57 3.06
CA ILE A 76 6.55 -12.10 2.92
C ILE A 76 6.51 -10.80 2.10
N HIS A 77 7.29 -9.78 2.47
CA HIS A 77 7.24 -8.49 1.80
C HIS A 77 7.79 -8.53 0.37
N SER A 78 8.84 -9.34 0.09
CA SER A 78 9.34 -9.51 -1.26
C SER A 78 8.35 -10.26 -2.16
N THR A 79 7.70 -11.30 -1.64
CA THR A 79 6.67 -12.04 -2.38
C THR A 79 5.47 -11.14 -2.66
N SER A 80 5.02 -10.36 -1.67
CA SER A 80 3.93 -9.40 -1.86
C SER A 80 4.29 -8.32 -2.88
N PHE A 81 5.51 -7.79 -2.83
CA PHE A 81 6.00 -6.83 -3.83
C PHE A 81 5.95 -7.42 -5.25
N MET A 82 6.46 -8.64 -5.45
CA MET A 82 6.43 -9.30 -6.76
C MET A 82 5.00 -9.52 -7.25
N LEU A 83 4.09 -9.92 -6.35
CA LEU A 83 2.68 -10.11 -6.69
C LEU A 83 2.03 -8.79 -7.15
N PHE A 84 2.17 -7.71 -6.37
CA PHE A 84 1.56 -6.42 -6.70
C PHE A 84 2.19 -5.79 -7.95
N ALA A 85 3.51 -5.89 -8.12
CA ALA A 85 4.19 -5.45 -9.33
C ALA A 85 3.68 -6.21 -10.57
N THR A 86 3.51 -7.52 -10.47
CA THR A 86 2.98 -8.34 -11.55
C THR A 86 1.53 -7.96 -11.89
N LEU A 87 0.66 -7.87 -10.88
CA LEU A 87 -0.73 -7.46 -11.08
C LEU A 87 -0.83 -6.06 -11.69
N SER A 88 0.02 -5.13 -11.26
CA SER A 88 0.01 -3.76 -11.79
C SER A 88 0.48 -3.70 -13.24
N LEU A 89 1.47 -4.48 -13.63
CA LEU A 89 1.92 -4.56 -15.02
C LEU A 89 0.83 -5.11 -15.94
N PHE A 90 0.18 -6.21 -15.55
CA PHE A 90 -0.96 -6.75 -16.30
C PHE A 90 -2.16 -5.79 -16.27
N GLY A 91 -2.30 -5.01 -15.22
CA GLY A 91 -3.34 -4.01 -15.06
C GLY A 91 -3.30 -2.89 -16.10
N VAL A 92 -2.14 -2.61 -16.72
CA VAL A 92 -2.05 -1.67 -17.84
C VAL A 92 -2.90 -2.14 -19.02
N PHE A 93 -2.92 -3.45 -19.28
CA PHE A 93 -3.71 -4.06 -20.37
C PHE A 93 -5.15 -4.37 -19.94
N HIS A 94 -5.36 -4.65 -18.67
CA HIS A 94 -6.64 -5.04 -18.07
C HIS A 94 -6.93 -4.19 -16.84
N PRO A 95 -7.59 -3.02 -16.98
CA PRO A 95 -7.78 -2.06 -15.88
C PRO A 95 -8.43 -2.66 -14.63
N TYR A 96 -9.29 -3.67 -14.79
CA TYR A 96 -9.88 -4.39 -13.66
C TYR A 96 -8.81 -5.00 -12.73
N LEU A 97 -7.73 -5.57 -13.29
CA LEU A 97 -6.62 -6.11 -12.49
C LEU A 97 -5.87 -5.01 -11.73
N LEU A 98 -5.81 -3.81 -12.30
CA LEU A 98 -5.23 -2.65 -11.63
C LEU A 98 -6.07 -2.26 -10.40
N GLY A 99 -7.40 -2.23 -10.54
CA GLY A 99 -8.30 -2.00 -9.40
C GLY A 99 -8.18 -3.08 -8.33
N VAL A 100 -8.07 -4.36 -8.74
CA VAL A 100 -7.82 -5.48 -7.81
C VAL A 100 -6.47 -5.31 -7.09
N ALA A 101 -5.42 -4.92 -7.82
CA ALA A 101 -4.09 -4.71 -7.22
C ALA A 101 -4.14 -3.62 -6.13
N TRP A 102 -4.78 -2.48 -6.40
CA TRP A 102 -4.97 -1.41 -5.43
C TRP A 102 -5.77 -1.86 -4.21
N PHE A 103 -6.90 -2.54 -4.42
CA PHE A 103 -7.73 -3.04 -3.32
C PHE A 103 -6.97 -4.04 -2.44
N CYS A 104 -6.29 -5.01 -3.06
CA CYS A 104 -5.52 -6.01 -2.32
C CYS A 104 -4.33 -5.39 -1.58
N HIS A 105 -3.67 -4.36 -2.14
CA HIS A 105 -2.59 -3.65 -1.47
C HIS A 105 -3.11 -2.89 -0.24
N GLY A 106 -4.25 -2.20 -0.35
CA GLY A 106 -4.89 -1.55 0.79
C GLY A 106 -5.28 -2.54 1.90
N CYS A 107 -5.79 -3.73 1.55
CA CYS A 107 -6.02 -4.81 2.52
C CYS A 107 -4.71 -5.29 3.16
N TYR A 108 -3.64 -5.39 2.39
CA TYR A 108 -2.31 -5.75 2.89
C TYR A 108 -1.79 -4.75 3.92
N ASP A 109 -1.96 -3.45 3.67
CA ASP A 109 -1.61 -2.37 4.60
C ASP A 109 -2.37 -2.50 5.92
N LEU A 110 -3.67 -2.81 5.86
CA LEU A 110 -4.48 -3.05 7.06
C LEU A 110 -4.01 -4.30 7.82
N LEU A 111 -3.65 -5.38 7.14
CA LEU A 111 -3.09 -6.58 7.79
C LEU A 111 -1.75 -6.26 8.48
N CYS A 112 -0.92 -5.40 7.90
CA CYS A 112 0.30 -4.91 8.54
C CYS A 112 -0.03 -4.00 9.74
N TYR A 113 -1.01 -3.10 9.62
CA TYR A 113 -1.45 -2.22 10.70
C TYR A 113 -1.98 -3.00 11.91
N TYR A 114 -2.79 -4.04 11.68
CA TYR A 114 -3.31 -4.92 12.73
C TYR A 114 -2.31 -5.99 13.19
N CYS A 115 -1.06 -5.96 12.71
CA CYS A 115 0.00 -6.91 13.06
C CYS A 115 -0.29 -8.38 12.74
N VAL A 116 -1.17 -8.64 11.82
CA VAL A 116 -1.33 -9.97 11.21
C VAL A 116 -0.07 -10.29 10.38
N ILE A 117 0.44 -9.29 9.68
CA ILE A 117 1.73 -9.34 8.95
C ILE A 117 2.74 -8.47 9.70
N PRO A 118 3.89 -9.01 10.12
CA PRO A 118 4.88 -8.25 10.86
C PRO A 118 5.52 -7.17 9.97
N SER A 119 5.38 -5.90 10.36
CA SER A 119 5.95 -4.74 9.68
C SER A 119 6.53 -3.76 10.70
N ASN A 120 7.55 -3.00 10.30
CA ASN A 120 8.15 -1.93 11.10
C ASN A 120 7.76 -0.54 10.58
N ILE A 121 6.85 -0.48 9.63
CA ILE A 121 6.34 0.78 9.09
C ILE A 121 5.44 1.45 10.14
N GLN A 122 5.47 2.75 10.18
CA GLN A 122 4.71 3.53 11.14
C GLN A 122 3.20 3.39 10.89
N ALA A 123 2.42 3.29 11.98
CA ALA A 123 0.97 3.07 11.92
C ALA A 123 0.22 4.11 11.08
N TRP A 124 0.57 5.40 11.21
CA TRP A 124 -0.06 6.47 10.43
C TRP A 124 0.17 6.30 8.92
N TYR A 125 1.35 5.82 8.52
CA TYR A 125 1.68 5.60 7.12
C TYR A 125 0.82 4.47 6.53
N MET A 126 0.72 3.33 7.24
CA MET A 126 -0.10 2.19 6.80
C MET A 126 -1.57 2.58 6.60
N ILE A 127 -2.14 3.36 7.52
CA ILE A 127 -3.53 3.86 7.39
C ILE A 127 -3.67 4.86 6.24
N THR A 128 -2.68 5.73 6.05
CA THR A 128 -2.67 6.67 4.91
C THR A 128 -2.64 5.90 3.59
N CYS A 129 -1.76 4.91 3.45
CA CYS A 129 -1.69 4.08 2.26
C CYS A 129 -2.99 3.28 2.05
N ALA A 130 -3.48 2.57 3.06
CA ALA A 130 -4.70 1.79 2.95
C ALA A 130 -5.91 2.63 2.47
N SER A 131 -6.08 3.84 3.01
CA SER A 131 -7.17 4.73 2.58
C SER A 131 -6.96 5.28 1.17
N THR A 132 -5.73 5.56 0.77
CA THR A 132 -5.37 5.91 -0.61
C THR A 132 -5.74 4.79 -1.56
N ASP A 133 -5.29 3.58 -1.26
CA ASP A 133 -5.41 2.41 -2.12
C ASP A 133 -6.86 2.01 -2.34
N ILE A 134 -7.67 2.00 -1.28
CA ILE A 134 -9.10 1.70 -1.37
C ILE A 134 -9.82 2.77 -2.21
N ALA A 135 -9.51 4.05 -2.01
CA ALA A 135 -10.10 5.12 -2.80
C ALA A 135 -9.72 5.02 -4.29
N LEU A 136 -8.45 4.73 -4.60
CA LEU A 136 -7.98 4.54 -5.98
C LEU A 136 -8.57 3.26 -6.61
N ALA A 137 -8.74 2.18 -5.86
CA ALA A 137 -9.41 0.98 -6.35
C ALA A 137 -10.86 1.29 -6.78
N ILE A 138 -11.61 2.00 -5.94
CA ILE A 138 -12.98 2.42 -6.26
C ILE A 138 -12.99 3.30 -7.51
N PHE A 139 -12.09 4.28 -7.59
CA PHE A 139 -11.97 5.14 -8.78
C PHE A 139 -11.72 4.32 -10.04
N ILE A 140 -10.78 3.38 -10.03
CA ILE A 140 -10.43 2.57 -11.21
C ILE A 140 -11.61 1.70 -11.64
N PHE A 141 -12.31 1.06 -10.71
CA PHE A 141 -13.49 0.25 -11.04
C PHE A 141 -14.66 1.06 -11.60
N CYS A 142 -14.73 2.35 -11.27
CA CYS A 142 -15.77 3.24 -11.80
C CYS A 142 -15.37 3.96 -13.10
N TRP A 143 -14.08 4.16 -13.32
CA TRP A 143 -13.57 4.99 -14.42
C TRP A 143 -13.24 4.20 -15.68
N TYR A 144 -12.73 2.98 -15.52
CA TYR A 144 -12.34 2.09 -16.61
C TYR A 144 -13.30 0.91 -16.76
#